data_7babc921b7543046993b25415a0c74f6
#
_entry.id   7babc921b7543046993b25415a0c74f6
#
_cell.length_a   1.000
_cell.length_b   1.000
_cell.length_c   1.000
_cell.angle_alpha   90.00
_cell.angle_beta   90.00
_cell.angle_gamma   90.00
#
_symmetry.space_group_name_H-M   'P 1'
#
loop_
_entity.id
_entity.type
_entity.pdbx_description
1 polymer ?
#
loop_
_entity_poly.entity_id
_entity_poly.type
_entity_poly.pdbx_seq_one_letter_code
_entity_poly.pdbx_strand_id
1 'polypeptide(L)'
;MSTWLDRNIHANGISLHYYRTGGNKPPIVLLHGFTDNALCWTRVAHVLEQEYDVIMVDARYHGLSEGATTGFSTQLLADDTVAFIQALHLERPFLLGHSMGAATTAVVAAQHPDLVRAILLEDPPWLAKVAPESEEDQLQEPAAHPWYKWVTDIKALTHEEGIKTDHVQNPTWAEEELGLWLEAKEQFNLNAFRYNTPSPSWREILPDITCPILLIIGDREKGAIITQEVAQEASHLWKDGQVIHLAGAGHNIRREQFALYKDAITTFLRDH
;
A
#
# COMPACT_ATOMS: atom_id res chain seq x y z
N MET A 1 25.36 -4.45 1.77
CA MET A 1 23.94 -4.58 1.40
C MET A 1 23.41 -5.81 2.11
N SER A 2 22.43 -5.68 2.98
CA SER A 2 21.74 -6.83 3.56
C SER A 2 21.07 -7.57 2.41
N THR A 3 21.37 -8.85 2.26
CA THR A 3 20.71 -9.68 1.23
C THR A 3 19.36 -10.11 1.78
N TRP A 4 18.32 -9.32 1.51
CA TRP A 4 16.95 -9.74 1.79
C TRP A 4 16.60 -10.99 1.01
N LEU A 5 15.75 -11.83 1.57
CA LEU A 5 15.19 -12.95 0.84
C LEU A 5 14.30 -12.41 -0.27
N ASP A 6 14.50 -12.91 -1.47
CA ASP A 6 13.73 -12.66 -2.68
C ASP A 6 13.05 -13.99 -3.06
N ARG A 7 11.72 -14.07 -2.95
CA ARG A 7 10.96 -15.32 -3.01
C ARG A 7 9.57 -15.13 -3.61
N ASN A 8 9.04 -16.24 -4.08
CA ASN A 8 7.64 -16.38 -4.46
C ASN A 8 6.94 -17.37 -3.51
N ILE A 9 5.65 -17.14 -3.30
CA ILE A 9 4.78 -18.07 -2.60
C ILE A 9 3.44 -18.18 -3.35
N HIS A 10 2.90 -19.39 -3.42
CA HIS A 10 1.59 -19.59 -4.02
C HIS A 10 0.51 -19.39 -2.94
N ALA A 11 -0.32 -18.38 -3.12
CA ALA A 11 -1.40 -18.02 -2.21
C ALA A 11 -2.61 -17.52 -3.01
N ASN A 12 -3.80 -17.84 -2.58
CA ASN A 12 -5.06 -17.46 -3.25
C ASN A 12 -5.08 -17.72 -4.77
N GLY A 13 -4.47 -18.84 -5.21
CA GLY A 13 -4.47 -19.26 -6.61
C GLY A 13 -3.49 -18.55 -7.54
N ILE A 14 -2.60 -17.70 -7.01
CA ILE A 14 -1.57 -16.98 -7.78
C ILE A 14 -0.20 -17.08 -7.10
N SER A 15 0.87 -16.84 -7.87
CA SER A 15 2.22 -16.68 -7.36
C SER A 15 2.43 -15.22 -6.91
N LEU A 16 2.58 -15.01 -5.60
CA LEU A 16 2.90 -13.71 -5.01
C LEU A 16 4.39 -13.63 -4.74
N HIS A 17 5.00 -12.58 -5.22
CA HIS A 17 6.41 -12.27 -4.98
C HIS A 17 6.56 -11.38 -3.73
N TYR A 18 7.67 -11.55 -2.99
CA TYR A 18 7.98 -10.73 -1.82
C TYR A 18 9.47 -10.68 -1.51
N TYR A 19 9.88 -9.59 -0.86
CA TYR A 19 11.16 -9.47 -0.18
C TYR A 19 10.97 -9.61 1.33
N ARG A 20 11.92 -10.24 2.02
CA ARG A 20 11.86 -10.43 3.48
C ARG A 20 13.22 -10.25 4.12
N THR A 21 13.27 -9.47 5.19
CA THR A 21 14.53 -9.25 5.94
C THR A 21 14.89 -10.43 6.83
N GLY A 22 13.89 -11.19 7.28
CA GLY A 22 14.09 -12.39 8.11
C GLY A 22 14.43 -12.07 9.56
N GLY A 23 14.77 -13.13 10.27
CA GLY A 23 15.10 -13.07 11.69
C GLY A 23 13.95 -13.54 12.59
N ASN A 24 14.26 -13.77 13.89
CA ASN A 24 13.26 -14.15 14.89
C ASN A 24 12.72 -12.88 15.58
N LYS A 25 12.01 -12.06 14.83
CA LYS A 25 11.47 -10.76 15.23
C LYS A 25 9.98 -10.70 14.91
N PRO A 26 9.21 -9.80 15.55
CA PRO A 26 7.80 -9.61 15.20
C PRO A 26 7.64 -9.29 13.71
N PRO A 27 6.72 -9.98 13.00
CA PRO A 27 6.52 -9.75 11.57
C PRO A 27 5.74 -8.47 11.29
N ILE A 28 6.15 -7.75 10.24
CA ILE A 28 5.41 -6.63 9.66
C ILE A 28 5.32 -6.80 8.14
N VAL A 29 4.10 -6.74 7.60
CA VAL A 29 3.84 -6.83 6.16
C VAL A 29 3.56 -5.45 5.60
N LEU A 30 4.28 -5.07 4.55
CA LEU A 30 4.19 -3.77 3.89
C LEU A 30 3.48 -3.92 2.54
N LEU A 31 2.37 -3.19 2.36
CA LEU A 31 1.49 -3.25 1.19
C LEU A 31 1.54 -1.92 0.43
N HIS A 32 2.05 -1.94 -0.79
CA HIS A 32 2.28 -0.76 -1.62
C HIS A 32 1.01 -0.18 -2.26
N GLY A 33 1.14 1.03 -2.79
CA GLY A 33 0.08 1.71 -3.55
C GLY A 33 -0.06 1.23 -4.99
N PHE A 34 -1.15 1.64 -5.66
CA PHE A 34 -1.40 1.29 -7.05
C PHE A 34 -0.27 1.80 -7.96
N THR A 35 0.15 0.98 -8.91
CA THR A 35 1.29 1.18 -9.82
C THR A 35 2.69 1.19 -9.17
N ASP A 36 2.79 0.94 -7.88
CA ASP A 36 4.07 0.79 -7.16
C ASP A 36 4.45 -0.72 -7.08
N ASN A 37 5.51 -1.07 -6.38
CA ASN A 37 5.91 -2.45 -6.11
C ASN A 37 6.47 -2.57 -4.67
N ALA A 38 6.87 -3.76 -4.27
CA ALA A 38 7.40 -4.05 -2.94
C ALA A 38 8.61 -3.17 -2.58
N LEU A 39 9.49 -2.89 -3.54
CA LEU A 39 10.72 -2.12 -3.30
C LEU A 39 10.49 -0.63 -2.99
N CYS A 40 9.28 -0.11 -3.20
CA CYS A 40 8.92 1.24 -2.75
C CYS A 40 9.04 1.43 -1.23
N TRP A 41 9.15 0.34 -0.49
CA TRP A 41 9.31 0.32 0.95
C TRP A 41 10.77 0.22 1.41
N THR A 42 11.75 0.21 0.50
CA THR A 42 13.17 -0.03 0.81
C THR A 42 13.68 0.84 1.96
N ARG A 43 13.43 2.15 1.95
CA ARG A 43 13.88 3.06 3.02
C ARG A 43 13.22 2.76 4.37
N VAL A 44 11.93 2.45 4.35
CA VAL A 44 11.17 2.07 5.55
C VAL A 44 11.65 0.72 6.08
N ALA A 45 11.88 -0.24 5.19
CA ALA A 45 12.38 -1.57 5.55
C ALA A 45 13.75 -1.49 6.23
N HIS A 46 14.68 -0.67 5.74
CA HIS A 46 15.99 -0.47 6.39
C HIS A 46 15.89 0.10 7.81
N VAL A 47 14.87 0.89 8.10
CA VAL A 47 14.62 1.36 9.47
C VAL A 47 14.04 0.24 10.33
N LEU A 48 13.03 -0.44 9.82
CA LEU A 48 12.27 -1.42 10.60
C LEU A 48 13.01 -2.76 10.78
N GLU A 49 13.90 -3.14 9.85
CA GLU A 49 14.60 -4.44 9.89
C GLU A 49 15.47 -4.65 11.14
N GLN A 50 15.77 -3.59 11.90
CA GLN A 50 16.50 -3.69 13.16
C GLN A 50 15.64 -4.37 14.26
N GLU A 51 14.34 -4.11 14.28
CA GLU A 51 13.43 -4.54 15.33
C GLU A 51 12.34 -5.51 14.82
N TYR A 52 12.10 -5.56 13.51
CA TYR A 52 11.02 -6.34 12.87
C TYR A 52 11.55 -7.27 11.77
N ASP A 53 10.82 -8.35 11.54
CA ASP A 53 10.94 -9.16 10.33
C ASP A 53 10.03 -8.52 9.27
N VAL A 54 10.64 -7.73 8.39
CA VAL A 54 9.93 -6.92 7.39
C VAL A 54 9.67 -7.72 6.14
N ILE A 55 8.40 -7.79 5.72
CA ILE A 55 7.97 -8.49 4.52
C ILE A 55 7.30 -7.48 3.58
N MET A 56 7.90 -7.22 2.42
CA MET A 56 7.41 -6.32 1.38
C MET A 56 6.82 -7.16 0.26
N VAL A 57 5.53 -7.01 -0.02
CA VAL A 57 4.79 -7.87 -0.96
C VAL A 57 4.48 -7.11 -2.23
N ASP A 58 4.73 -7.73 -3.37
CA ASP A 58 4.17 -7.29 -4.64
C ASP A 58 2.71 -7.74 -4.73
N ALA A 59 1.78 -6.81 -4.87
CA ALA A 59 0.38 -7.13 -5.08
C ALA A 59 0.17 -7.80 -6.46
N ARG A 60 -0.95 -8.51 -6.64
CA ARG A 60 -1.33 -9.03 -7.97
C ARG A 60 -1.24 -7.94 -9.04
N TYR A 61 -0.78 -8.25 -10.24
CA TYR A 61 -0.52 -7.33 -11.36
C TYR A 61 0.61 -6.32 -11.14
N HIS A 62 1.34 -6.39 -10.04
CA HIS A 62 2.42 -5.46 -9.71
C HIS A 62 3.73 -6.21 -9.48
N GLY A 63 4.84 -5.51 -9.67
CA GLY A 63 6.17 -6.05 -9.42
C GLY A 63 6.41 -7.37 -10.14
N LEU A 64 6.90 -8.35 -9.42
CA LEU A 64 7.17 -9.70 -9.91
C LEU A 64 6.05 -10.70 -9.60
N SER A 65 4.94 -10.25 -9.03
CA SER A 65 3.76 -11.08 -8.78
C SER A 65 2.97 -11.35 -10.05
N GLU A 66 2.29 -12.49 -10.05
CA GLU A 66 1.43 -12.89 -11.17
C GLU A 66 0.25 -11.92 -11.35
N GLY A 67 -0.08 -11.67 -12.62
CA GLY A 67 -1.35 -11.08 -12.98
C GLY A 67 -2.39 -12.20 -13.09
N ALA A 68 -3.41 -12.16 -12.26
CA ALA A 68 -4.45 -13.17 -12.27
C ALA A 68 -5.42 -13.00 -13.46
N THR A 69 -6.09 -14.10 -13.86
CA THR A 69 -7.25 -14.04 -14.77
C THR A 69 -8.55 -13.73 -14.01
N THR A 70 -8.49 -13.63 -12.69
CA THR A 70 -9.65 -13.66 -11.79
C THR A 70 -10.07 -12.29 -11.27
N GLY A 71 -9.51 -11.18 -11.77
CA GLY A 71 -9.95 -9.85 -11.38
C GLY A 71 -8.93 -9.05 -10.56
N PHE A 72 -9.31 -7.82 -10.26
CA PHE A 72 -8.56 -6.88 -9.44
C PHE A 72 -9.53 -6.01 -8.64
N SER A 73 -9.54 -6.16 -7.33
CA SER A 73 -10.39 -5.38 -6.42
C SER A 73 -9.73 -5.31 -5.04
N THR A 74 -10.15 -4.35 -4.21
CA THR A 74 -9.67 -4.26 -2.82
C THR A 74 -9.99 -5.53 -2.04
N GLN A 75 -11.12 -6.18 -2.29
CA GLN A 75 -11.47 -7.45 -1.66
C GLN A 75 -10.49 -8.57 -2.07
N LEU A 76 -10.20 -8.72 -3.37
CA LEU A 76 -9.24 -9.73 -3.83
C LEU A 76 -7.82 -9.49 -3.31
N LEU A 77 -7.42 -8.22 -3.18
CA LEU A 77 -6.14 -7.86 -2.56
C LEU A 77 -6.10 -8.22 -1.07
N ALA A 78 -7.23 -8.07 -0.36
CA ALA A 78 -7.36 -8.49 1.02
C ALA A 78 -7.30 -10.02 1.15
N ASP A 79 -8.02 -10.76 0.29
CA ASP A 79 -7.99 -12.23 0.24
C ASP A 79 -6.58 -12.76 -0.04
N ASP A 80 -5.85 -12.12 -0.97
CA ASP A 80 -4.44 -12.44 -1.25
C ASP A 80 -3.57 -12.23 -0.03
N THR A 81 -3.76 -11.10 0.66
CA THR A 81 -2.99 -10.74 1.86
C THR A 81 -3.23 -11.73 2.99
N VAL A 82 -4.48 -12.13 3.22
CA VAL A 82 -4.84 -13.15 4.22
C VAL A 82 -4.20 -14.49 3.88
N ALA A 83 -4.35 -14.96 2.65
CA ALA A 83 -3.76 -16.21 2.19
C ALA A 83 -2.21 -16.17 2.27
N PHE A 84 -1.59 -15.03 1.96
CA PHE A 84 -0.15 -14.81 2.06
C PHE A 84 0.33 -14.92 3.51
N ILE A 85 -0.34 -14.26 4.47
CA ILE A 85 -0.04 -14.32 5.91
C ILE A 85 -0.11 -15.77 6.41
N GLN A 86 -1.17 -16.48 6.01
CA GLN A 86 -1.38 -17.89 6.38
C GLN A 86 -0.33 -18.82 5.78
N ALA A 87 0.02 -18.64 4.50
CA ALA A 87 1.01 -19.47 3.81
C ALA A 87 2.43 -19.29 4.36
N LEU A 88 2.77 -18.10 4.85
CA LEU A 88 4.04 -17.82 5.54
C LEU A 88 4.00 -18.13 7.04
N HIS A 89 2.87 -18.59 7.58
CA HIS A 89 2.67 -18.87 9.00
C HIS A 89 3.05 -17.68 9.90
N LEU A 90 2.69 -16.46 9.47
CA LEU A 90 2.96 -15.26 10.27
C LEU A 90 1.98 -15.16 11.43
N GLU A 91 2.49 -15.04 12.65
CA GLU A 91 1.66 -14.93 13.85
C GLU A 91 1.35 -13.46 14.14
N ARG A 92 0.10 -13.05 13.91
CA ARG A 92 -0.42 -11.70 14.15
C ARG A 92 0.54 -10.59 13.71
N PRO A 93 0.87 -10.49 12.38
CA PRO A 93 1.76 -9.45 11.89
C PRO A 93 1.15 -8.06 12.10
N PHE A 94 2.01 -7.05 12.17
CA PHE A 94 1.61 -5.69 11.85
C PHE A 94 1.36 -5.58 10.36
N LEU A 95 0.39 -4.74 9.94
CA LEU A 95 0.23 -4.38 8.53
C LEU A 95 0.42 -2.88 8.36
N LEU A 96 1.24 -2.51 7.40
CA LEU A 96 1.43 -1.12 6.99
C LEU A 96 1.11 -0.99 5.49
N GLY A 97 0.11 -0.20 5.16
CA GLY A 97 -0.29 0.01 3.77
C GLY A 97 -0.24 1.47 3.34
N HIS A 98 0.08 1.70 2.07
CA HIS A 98 -0.03 2.99 1.41
C HIS A 98 -1.14 2.96 0.35
N SER A 99 -2.01 3.99 0.32
CA SER A 99 -3.01 4.15 -0.74
C SER A 99 -3.87 2.88 -0.92
N MET A 100 -3.81 2.22 -2.07
CA MET A 100 -4.42 0.91 -2.34
C MET A 100 -4.09 -0.12 -1.25
N GLY A 101 -2.81 -0.22 -0.86
CA GLY A 101 -2.36 -1.10 0.21
C GLY A 101 -2.97 -0.74 1.57
N ALA A 102 -3.22 0.55 1.84
CA ALA A 102 -3.89 0.99 3.06
C ALA A 102 -5.37 0.59 3.08
N ALA A 103 -6.08 0.75 1.95
CA ALA A 103 -7.45 0.25 1.83
C ALA A 103 -7.52 -1.27 2.01
N THR A 104 -6.59 -2.00 1.39
CA THR A 104 -6.44 -3.46 1.56
C THR A 104 -6.22 -3.84 3.03
N THR A 105 -5.30 -3.15 3.71
CA THR A 105 -5.00 -3.34 5.13
C THR A 105 -6.24 -3.17 6.01
N ALA A 106 -7.05 -2.13 5.76
CA ALA A 106 -8.27 -1.87 6.50
C ALA A 106 -9.30 -2.99 6.31
N VAL A 107 -9.49 -3.50 5.08
CA VAL A 107 -10.40 -4.63 4.80
C VAL A 107 -9.92 -5.90 5.50
N VAL A 108 -8.62 -6.23 5.44
CA VAL A 108 -8.06 -7.39 6.16
C VAL A 108 -8.34 -7.30 7.66
N ALA A 109 -8.08 -6.15 8.28
CA ALA A 109 -8.27 -5.97 9.72
C ALA A 109 -9.74 -6.04 10.15
N ALA A 110 -10.66 -5.53 9.32
CA ALA A 110 -12.11 -5.58 9.59
C ALA A 110 -12.66 -7.01 9.48
N GLN A 111 -12.27 -7.73 8.43
CA GLN A 111 -12.81 -9.08 8.16
C GLN A 111 -12.10 -10.19 8.95
N HIS A 112 -10.85 -9.95 9.38
CA HIS A 112 -10.03 -10.93 10.11
C HIS A 112 -9.39 -10.31 11.36
N PRO A 113 -10.21 -9.91 12.37
CA PRO A 113 -9.73 -9.12 13.51
C PRO A 113 -8.68 -9.84 14.37
N ASP A 114 -8.66 -11.16 14.36
CA ASP A 114 -7.69 -11.97 15.13
C ASP A 114 -6.37 -12.20 14.36
N LEU A 115 -6.34 -11.89 13.06
CA LEU A 115 -5.20 -12.18 12.20
C LEU A 115 -4.07 -11.17 12.37
N VAL A 116 -4.39 -9.92 12.66
CA VAL A 116 -3.43 -8.81 12.70
C VAL A 116 -3.25 -8.26 14.11
N ARG A 117 -2.08 -7.69 14.39
CA ARG A 117 -1.75 -7.10 15.69
C ARG A 117 -2.17 -5.65 15.80
N ALA A 118 -1.79 -4.84 14.82
CA ALA A 118 -2.17 -3.45 14.63
C ALA A 118 -1.96 -3.05 13.16
N ILE A 119 -2.59 -1.95 12.73
CA ILE A 119 -2.51 -1.48 11.35
C ILE A 119 -2.06 -0.03 11.25
N LEU A 120 -1.29 0.27 10.20
CA LEU A 120 -0.83 1.60 9.86
C LEU A 120 -1.29 1.91 8.42
N LEU A 121 -1.98 3.02 8.25
CA LEU A 121 -2.66 3.41 7.02
C LEU A 121 -2.09 4.74 6.52
N GLU A 122 -1.27 4.71 5.46
CA GLU A 122 -0.76 5.91 4.81
C GLU A 122 -1.69 6.32 3.68
N ASP A 123 -2.38 7.43 3.87
CA ASP A 123 -3.25 8.13 2.90
C ASP A 123 -4.13 7.20 2.05
N PRO A 124 -5.01 6.38 2.66
CA PRO A 124 -5.92 5.49 1.94
C PRO A 124 -6.86 6.26 1.00
N PRO A 125 -7.39 5.64 -0.07
CA PRO A 125 -8.28 6.32 -1.03
C PRO A 125 -9.72 6.49 -0.50
N TRP A 126 -9.86 6.97 0.73
CA TRP A 126 -11.15 7.20 1.37
C TRP A 126 -11.73 8.55 0.99
N LEU A 127 -12.68 8.54 0.08
CA LEU A 127 -13.31 9.75 -0.43
C LEU A 127 -14.44 10.23 0.50
N ALA A 128 -14.63 11.55 0.56
CA ALA A 128 -15.70 12.15 1.34
C ALA A 128 -17.10 11.79 0.80
N LYS A 129 -17.23 11.64 -0.53
CA LYS A 129 -18.47 11.22 -1.20
C LYS A 129 -18.32 9.78 -1.66
N VAL A 130 -19.35 8.98 -1.36
CA VAL A 130 -19.49 7.63 -1.93
C VAL A 130 -19.79 7.81 -3.41
N ALA A 131 -19.00 7.21 -4.30
CA ALA A 131 -19.39 7.07 -5.69
C ALA A 131 -20.66 6.19 -5.72
N PRO A 132 -21.61 6.43 -6.63
CA PRO A 132 -22.77 5.54 -6.77
C PRO A 132 -22.27 4.13 -7.04
N GLU A 133 -22.70 3.19 -6.22
CA GLU A 133 -22.34 1.79 -6.33
C GLU A 133 -22.85 1.25 -7.67
N SER A 134 -21.96 0.81 -8.53
CA SER A 134 -22.30 -0.19 -9.53
C SER A 134 -22.02 -1.54 -8.88
N GLU A 135 -23.06 -2.32 -8.63
CA GLU A 135 -22.97 -3.63 -7.96
C GLU A 135 -22.24 -4.70 -8.79
N GLU A 136 -21.82 -4.38 -10.01
CA GLU A 136 -21.19 -5.33 -10.93
C GLU A 136 -19.74 -4.93 -11.23
N ASP A 137 -18.84 -5.92 -11.20
CA ASP A 137 -17.50 -5.83 -11.73
C ASP A 137 -17.54 -5.42 -13.20
N GLN A 138 -17.25 -4.17 -13.48
CA GLN A 138 -17.24 -3.68 -14.85
C GLN A 138 -15.85 -3.88 -15.45
N LEU A 139 -15.79 -4.79 -16.43
CA LEU A 139 -14.62 -4.88 -17.29
C LEU A 139 -14.63 -3.69 -18.26
N GLN A 140 -13.49 -3.01 -18.34
CA GLN A 140 -13.27 -1.91 -19.29
C GLN A 140 -12.04 -2.18 -20.15
N GLU A 141 -11.98 -1.53 -21.30
CA GLU A 141 -10.72 -1.49 -22.04
C GLU A 141 -9.67 -0.76 -21.20
N PRO A 142 -8.45 -1.31 -21.02
CA PRO A 142 -7.41 -0.70 -20.18
C PRO A 142 -7.16 0.77 -20.49
N ALA A 143 -7.22 1.13 -21.78
CA ALA A 143 -7.01 2.51 -22.25
C ALA A 143 -8.09 3.50 -21.78
N ALA A 144 -9.22 3.04 -21.27
CA ALA A 144 -10.26 3.90 -20.69
C ALA A 144 -9.91 4.39 -19.28
N HIS A 145 -8.97 3.74 -18.60
CA HIS A 145 -8.55 4.16 -17.27
C HIS A 145 -7.72 5.47 -17.35
N PRO A 146 -8.00 6.48 -16.48
CA PRO A 146 -7.32 7.78 -16.53
C PRO A 146 -5.79 7.73 -16.47
N TRP A 147 -5.23 6.75 -15.77
CA TRP A 147 -3.78 6.60 -15.59
C TRP A 147 -3.11 5.72 -16.66
N TYR A 148 -3.88 5.09 -17.54
CA TYR A 148 -3.32 4.20 -18.55
C TYR A 148 -2.27 4.89 -19.41
N LYS A 149 -2.63 6.07 -19.96
CA LYS A 149 -1.70 6.84 -20.81
C LYS A 149 -0.45 7.25 -20.04
N TRP A 150 -0.60 7.72 -18.82
CA TRP A 150 0.54 8.13 -18.00
C TRP A 150 1.51 6.97 -17.74
N VAL A 151 1.01 5.79 -17.37
CA VAL A 151 1.89 4.61 -17.16
C VAL A 151 2.54 4.17 -18.45
N THR A 152 1.80 4.12 -19.56
CA THR A 152 2.35 3.69 -20.86
C THR A 152 3.39 4.67 -21.39
N ASP A 153 3.22 5.97 -21.17
CA ASP A 153 4.20 6.98 -21.54
C ASP A 153 5.51 6.77 -20.75
N ILE A 154 5.44 6.50 -19.45
CA ILE A 154 6.62 6.21 -18.63
C ILE A 154 7.31 4.91 -19.08
N LYS A 155 6.54 3.83 -19.32
CA LYS A 155 7.08 2.56 -19.83
C LYS A 155 7.78 2.67 -21.18
N ALA A 156 7.48 3.71 -21.97
CA ALA A 156 8.10 3.95 -23.27
C ALA A 156 9.42 4.73 -23.19
N LEU A 157 9.76 5.29 -22.02
CA LEU A 157 11.01 6.02 -21.81
C LEU A 157 12.19 5.07 -21.70
N THR A 158 13.37 5.54 -22.08
CA THR A 158 14.62 4.89 -21.67
C THR A 158 14.81 5.04 -20.15
N HIS A 159 15.63 4.20 -19.55
CA HIS A 159 15.90 4.27 -18.11
C HIS A 159 16.40 5.68 -17.68
N GLU A 160 17.31 6.27 -18.44
CA GLU A 160 17.83 7.62 -18.17
C GLU A 160 16.73 8.70 -18.23
N GLU A 161 15.87 8.64 -19.26
CA GLU A 161 14.74 9.55 -19.41
C GLU A 161 13.72 9.36 -18.28
N GLY A 162 13.47 8.12 -17.87
CA GLY A 162 12.57 7.79 -16.79
C GLY A 162 13.03 8.35 -15.44
N ILE A 163 14.31 8.16 -15.07
CA ILE A 163 14.91 8.73 -13.85
C ILE A 163 14.82 10.26 -13.87
N LYS A 164 15.15 10.88 -15.01
CA LYS A 164 15.06 12.35 -15.15
C LYS A 164 13.62 12.84 -15.01
N THR A 165 12.66 12.11 -15.57
CA THR A 165 11.24 12.45 -15.49
C THR A 165 10.75 12.36 -14.05
N ASP A 166 11.11 11.30 -13.35
CA ASP A 166 10.76 11.11 -11.93
C ASP A 166 11.35 12.24 -11.05
N HIS A 167 12.62 12.55 -11.23
CA HIS A 167 13.28 13.64 -10.50
C HIS A 167 12.60 15.01 -10.71
N VAL A 168 12.11 15.28 -11.93
CA VAL A 168 11.37 16.51 -12.23
C VAL A 168 9.97 16.51 -11.59
N GLN A 169 9.30 15.37 -11.60
CA GLN A 169 7.96 15.23 -11.01
C GLN A 169 7.99 15.22 -9.48
N ASN A 170 9.04 14.67 -8.89
CA ASN A 170 9.17 14.42 -7.47
C ASN A 170 10.49 15.00 -6.89
N PRO A 171 10.70 16.31 -6.96
CA PRO A 171 12.00 16.93 -6.66
C PRO A 171 12.42 16.84 -5.18
N THR A 172 11.51 16.43 -4.30
CA THR A 172 11.76 16.26 -2.86
C THR A 172 12.09 14.83 -2.46
N TRP A 173 11.97 13.88 -3.39
CA TRP A 173 12.26 12.48 -3.09
C TRP A 173 13.77 12.23 -3.06
N ALA A 174 14.19 11.26 -2.23
CA ALA A 174 15.57 10.86 -2.21
C ALA A 174 15.96 10.13 -3.50
N GLU A 175 17.21 10.31 -3.97
CA GLU A 175 17.70 9.70 -5.21
C GLU A 175 17.52 8.17 -5.24
N GLU A 176 17.63 7.50 -4.09
CA GLU A 176 17.42 6.06 -3.97
C GLU A 176 15.99 5.59 -4.27
N GLU A 177 15.00 6.49 -4.22
CA GLU A 177 13.60 6.20 -4.53
C GLU A 177 13.30 6.26 -6.03
N LEU A 178 14.05 7.09 -6.79
CA LEU A 178 13.75 7.38 -8.20
C LEU A 178 13.83 6.13 -9.09
N GLY A 179 14.92 5.37 -8.97
CA GLY A 179 15.07 4.13 -9.74
C GLY A 179 14.02 3.08 -9.39
N LEU A 180 13.68 2.96 -8.12
CA LEU A 180 12.68 2.00 -7.62
C LEU A 180 11.27 2.36 -8.11
N TRP A 181 10.95 3.65 -8.16
CA TRP A 181 9.68 4.11 -8.71
C TRP A 181 9.55 3.78 -10.21
N LEU A 182 10.62 4.01 -11.00
CA LEU A 182 10.62 3.69 -12.43
C LEU A 182 10.46 2.18 -12.64
N GLU A 183 11.24 1.37 -11.93
CA GLU A 183 11.16 -0.10 -11.99
C GLU A 183 9.73 -0.58 -11.70
N ALA A 184 9.06 -0.01 -10.70
CA ALA A 184 7.67 -0.34 -10.40
C ALA A 184 6.74 -0.08 -11.59
N LYS A 185 6.91 1.03 -12.33
CA LYS A 185 6.11 1.32 -13.53
C LYS A 185 6.42 0.36 -14.67
N GLU A 186 7.70 0.02 -14.87
CA GLU A 186 8.11 -0.97 -15.88
C GLU A 186 7.51 -2.35 -15.62
N GLN A 187 7.46 -2.77 -14.35
CA GLN A 187 6.92 -4.07 -13.93
C GLN A 187 5.38 -4.10 -13.88
N PHE A 188 4.70 -2.95 -13.76
CA PHE A 188 3.25 -2.89 -13.63
C PHE A 188 2.52 -3.52 -14.81
N ASN A 189 1.59 -4.44 -14.54
CA ASN A 189 0.80 -5.11 -15.56
C ASN A 189 -0.45 -4.28 -15.90
N LEU A 190 -0.50 -3.75 -17.13
CA LEU A 190 -1.59 -2.89 -17.59
C LEU A 190 -2.98 -3.55 -17.58
N ASN A 191 -3.05 -4.88 -17.48
CA ASN A 191 -4.34 -5.57 -17.33
C ASN A 191 -5.05 -5.24 -16.01
N ALA A 192 -4.36 -4.75 -14.99
CA ALA A 192 -5.00 -4.23 -13.78
C ALA A 192 -6.02 -3.13 -14.09
N PHE A 193 -5.78 -2.33 -15.13
CA PHE A 193 -6.71 -1.27 -15.58
C PHE A 193 -8.02 -1.77 -16.20
N ARG A 194 -8.15 -3.07 -16.48
CA ARG A 194 -9.41 -3.65 -16.98
C ARG A 194 -10.51 -3.66 -15.94
N TYR A 195 -10.13 -3.64 -14.66
CA TYR A 195 -11.06 -3.85 -13.58
C TYR A 195 -11.44 -2.51 -12.92
N ASN A 196 -12.73 -2.22 -12.91
CA ASN A 196 -13.29 -1.08 -12.20
C ASN A 196 -14.26 -1.61 -11.13
N THR A 197 -13.70 -2.29 -10.16
CA THR A 197 -14.46 -2.91 -9.07
C THR A 197 -14.59 -1.94 -7.92
N PRO A 198 -15.80 -1.70 -7.40
CA PRO A 198 -16.00 -0.89 -6.21
C PRO A 198 -15.20 -1.44 -5.01
N SER A 199 -14.60 -0.55 -4.24
CA SER A 199 -14.02 -0.91 -2.96
C SER A 199 -15.10 -0.91 -1.88
N PRO A 200 -15.01 -1.78 -0.86
CA PRO A 200 -15.86 -1.69 0.31
C PRO A 200 -15.83 -0.28 0.91
N SER A 201 -17.00 0.20 1.36
CA SER A 201 -17.09 1.51 2.00
C SER A 201 -16.26 1.54 3.28
N TRP A 202 -15.33 2.47 3.39
CA TRP A 202 -14.51 2.62 4.60
C TRP A 202 -15.37 2.95 5.84
N ARG A 203 -16.52 3.58 5.64
CA ARG A 203 -17.48 3.87 6.71
C ARG A 203 -18.14 2.61 7.28
N GLU A 204 -18.27 1.59 6.46
CA GLU A 204 -18.84 0.30 6.86
C GLU A 204 -17.80 -0.61 7.52
N ILE A 205 -16.56 -0.59 7.03
CA ILE A 205 -15.52 -1.49 7.55
C ILE A 205 -14.84 -0.98 8.81
N LEU A 206 -14.67 0.33 9.00
CA LEU A 206 -13.93 0.86 10.17
C LEU A 206 -14.51 0.46 11.53
N PRO A 207 -15.85 0.40 11.75
CA PRO A 207 -16.41 -0.05 13.01
C PRO A 207 -16.07 -1.48 13.40
N ASP A 208 -15.73 -2.34 12.43
CA ASP A 208 -15.41 -3.75 12.64
C ASP A 208 -13.92 -3.97 12.97
N ILE A 209 -13.07 -2.96 12.78
CA ILE A 209 -11.65 -3.04 13.14
C ILE A 209 -11.51 -2.96 14.66
N THR A 210 -10.91 -4.00 15.24
CA THR A 210 -10.74 -4.11 16.69
C THR A 210 -9.30 -3.90 17.17
N CYS A 211 -8.33 -3.99 16.26
CA CYS A 211 -6.93 -3.73 16.56
C CYS A 211 -6.60 -2.23 16.52
N PRO A 212 -5.49 -1.79 17.15
CA PRO A 212 -5.03 -0.41 17.08
C PRO A 212 -4.77 0.08 15.65
N ILE A 213 -5.14 1.35 15.36
CA ILE A 213 -5.02 2.00 14.05
C ILE A 213 -4.15 3.24 14.16
N LEU A 214 -3.16 3.37 13.26
CA LEU A 214 -2.51 4.65 12.95
C LEU A 214 -2.93 5.10 11.55
N LEU A 215 -3.65 6.21 11.45
CA LEU A 215 -3.92 6.89 10.18
C LEU A 215 -2.95 8.04 9.99
N ILE A 216 -2.17 8.00 8.89
CA ILE A 216 -1.20 9.04 8.54
C ILE A 216 -1.73 9.78 7.32
N ILE A 217 -1.91 11.10 7.44
CA ILE A 217 -2.43 11.97 6.39
C ILE A 217 -1.44 13.10 6.06
N GLY A 218 -1.51 13.59 4.83
CA GLY A 218 -0.74 14.72 4.33
C GLY A 218 -1.59 15.97 4.08
N ASP A 219 -1.01 16.92 3.35
CA ASP A 219 -1.65 18.16 2.94
C ASP A 219 -2.48 17.94 1.66
N ARG A 220 -3.75 18.26 1.72
CA ARG A 220 -4.67 18.12 0.56
C ARG A 220 -4.22 18.94 -0.64
N GLU A 221 -3.72 20.14 -0.43
CA GLU A 221 -3.19 21.04 -1.46
C GLU A 221 -1.91 20.51 -2.13
N LYS A 222 -1.24 19.55 -1.51
CA LYS A 222 -0.08 18.85 -2.07
C LYS A 222 -0.44 17.49 -2.71
N GLY A 223 -1.73 17.15 -2.76
CA GLY A 223 -2.23 15.95 -3.43
C GLY A 223 -2.56 14.78 -2.51
N ALA A 224 -2.51 14.93 -1.18
CA ALA A 224 -3.02 13.90 -0.28
C ALA A 224 -4.52 13.64 -0.53
N ILE A 225 -4.95 12.39 -0.38
CA ILE A 225 -6.34 11.98 -0.65
C ILE A 225 -7.23 12.30 0.55
N ILE A 226 -6.75 11.98 1.75
CA ILE A 226 -7.52 12.17 2.99
C ILE A 226 -7.55 13.64 3.37
N THR A 227 -8.76 14.19 3.53
CA THR A 227 -8.94 15.53 4.13
C THR A 227 -9.03 15.42 5.65
N GLN A 228 -8.85 16.54 6.35
CA GLN A 228 -8.99 16.57 7.80
C GLN A 228 -10.41 16.17 8.25
N GLU A 229 -11.44 16.55 7.48
CA GLU A 229 -12.83 16.20 7.76
C GLU A 229 -13.04 14.68 7.65
N VAL A 230 -12.48 14.03 6.61
CA VAL A 230 -12.53 12.57 6.45
C VAL A 230 -11.77 11.87 7.58
N ALA A 231 -10.60 12.35 7.95
CA ALA A 231 -9.83 11.80 9.08
C ALA A 231 -10.58 11.94 10.41
N GLN A 232 -11.24 13.09 10.62
CA GLN A 232 -12.06 13.31 11.80
C GLN A 232 -13.29 12.39 11.79
N GLU A 233 -13.98 12.24 10.66
CA GLU A 233 -15.11 11.29 10.54
C GLU A 233 -14.64 9.87 10.84
N ALA A 234 -13.53 9.42 10.25
CA ALA A 234 -12.95 8.11 10.49
C ALA A 234 -12.62 7.88 11.97
N SER A 235 -12.09 8.91 12.66
CA SER A 235 -11.74 8.81 14.08
C SER A 235 -12.92 8.57 15.03
N HIS A 236 -14.14 8.81 14.58
CA HIS A 236 -15.35 8.50 15.34
C HIS A 236 -15.89 7.08 15.10
N LEU A 237 -15.34 6.37 14.10
CA LEU A 237 -15.83 5.04 13.71
C LEU A 237 -15.02 3.89 14.32
N TRP A 238 -13.73 4.05 14.54
CA TRP A 238 -12.89 3.01 15.15
C TRP A 238 -12.91 3.08 16.68
N LYS A 239 -12.51 1.98 17.33
CA LYS A 239 -12.48 1.87 18.80
C LYS A 239 -11.16 2.33 19.39
N ASP A 240 -10.05 2.04 18.71
CA ASP A 240 -8.69 2.34 19.14
C ASP A 240 -7.89 2.82 17.92
N GLY A 241 -7.58 4.09 17.87
CA GLY A 241 -6.85 4.65 16.74
C GLY A 241 -6.47 6.10 16.93
N GLN A 242 -5.44 6.49 16.22
CA GLN A 242 -4.92 7.84 16.21
C GLN A 242 -4.69 8.34 14.77
N VAL A 243 -4.81 9.64 14.60
CA VAL A 243 -4.53 10.35 13.34
C VAL A 243 -3.27 11.18 13.53
N ILE A 244 -2.33 11.06 12.61
CA ILE A 244 -1.15 11.94 12.53
C ILE A 244 -1.18 12.67 11.19
N HIS A 245 -1.16 13.99 11.24
CA HIS A 245 -1.00 14.84 10.06
C HIS A 245 0.47 15.24 9.91
N LEU A 246 1.08 14.87 8.78
CA LEU A 246 2.44 15.23 8.45
C LEU A 246 2.44 16.35 7.41
N ALA A 247 2.54 17.60 7.93
CA ALA A 247 2.54 18.78 7.09
C ALA A 247 3.72 18.81 6.13
N GLY A 248 3.49 19.31 4.92
CA GLY A 248 4.49 19.40 3.86
C GLY A 248 4.52 18.16 2.95
N ALA A 249 3.73 17.12 3.22
CA ALA A 249 3.60 15.95 2.38
C ALA A 249 2.28 15.93 1.60
N GLY A 250 2.30 15.40 0.39
CA GLY A 250 1.14 15.02 -0.40
C GLY A 250 0.76 13.56 -0.20
N HIS A 251 0.49 12.86 -1.30
CA HIS A 251 0.05 11.45 -1.29
C HIS A 251 1.16 10.46 -0.91
N ASN A 252 2.43 10.77 -1.20
CA ASN A 252 3.56 9.89 -0.91
C ASN A 252 4.30 10.34 0.36
N ILE A 253 3.61 10.28 1.51
CA ILE A 253 4.03 10.89 2.77
C ILE A 253 5.40 10.39 3.21
N ARG A 254 5.64 9.06 3.13
CA ARG A 254 6.91 8.41 3.49
C ARG A 254 8.10 8.89 2.65
N ARG A 255 7.85 9.29 1.37
CA ARG A 255 8.88 9.79 0.46
C ARG A 255 9.16 11.27 0.67
N GLU A 256 8.11 12.04 0.98
CA GLU A 256 8.17 13.50 1.07
C GLU A 256 8.57 14.01 2.46
N GLN A 257 8.17 13.31 3.54
CA GLN A 257 8.44 13.65 4.93
C GLN A 257 9.01 12.48 5.73
N PHE A 258 10.03 11.82 5.18
CA PHE A 258 10.57 10.55 5.70
C PHE A 258 10.93 10.58 7.20
N ALA A 259 11.57 11.64 7.68
CA ALA A 259 11.99 11.71 9.08
C ALA A 259 10.79 11.69 10.04
N LEU A 260 9.78 12.52 9.78
CA LEU A 260 8.57 12.59 10.58
C LEU A 260 7.75 11.30 10.44
N TYR A 261 7.66 10.74 9.23
CA TYR A 261 6.99 9.47 8.97
C TYR A 261 7.62 8.32 9.76
N LYS A 262 8.95 8.20 9.67
CA LYS A 262 9.72 7.21 10.43
C LYS A 262 9.42 7.30 11.93
N ASP A 263 9.49 8.50 12.50
CA ASP A 263 9.27 8.70 13.93
C ASP A 263 7.83 8.33 14.33
N ALA A 264 6.83 8.68 13.50
CA ALA A 264 5.43 8.32 13.72
C ALA A 264 5.22 6.79 13.74
N ILE A 265 5.68 6.08 12.69
CA ILE A 265 5.47 4.63 12.61
C ILE A 265 6.24 3.86 13.68
N THR A 266 7.49 4.24 13.98
CA THR A 266 8.28 3.54 15.00
C THR A 266 7.75 3.76 16.39
N THR A 267 7.22 4.94 16.70
CA THR A 267 6.55 5.20 17.97
C THR A 267 5.31 4.31 18.12
N PHE A 268 4.43 4.33 17.12
CA PHE A 268 3.22 3.50 17.16
C PHE A 268 3.52 2.01 17.29
N LEU A 269 4.48 1.50 16.52
CA LEU A 269 4.84 0.07 16.55
C LEU A 269 5.45 -0.39 17.89
N ARG A 270 6.10 0.49 18.64
CA ARG A 270 6.64 0.18 19.98
C ARG A 270 5.57 0.14 21.06
N ASP A 271 4.52 0.94 20.87
CA ASP A 271 3.43 1.06 21.87
C ASP A 271 2.43 -0.11 21.78
N HIS A 272 2.50 -0.88 20.71
CA HIS A 272 1.59 -2.00 20.42
C HIS A 272 2.32 -3.29 20.07
#